data_5f103f6e715786aac404b6d0f6a23f50
#
_entry.id   5f103f6e715786aac404b6d0f6a23f50
#
_cell.length_a   1.000
_cell.length_b   1.000
_cell.length_c   1.000
_cell.angle_alpha   90.00
_cell.angle_beta   90.00
_cell.angle_gamma   90.00
#
_symmetry.space_group_name_H-M   'P 1'
#
loop_
_entity.id
_entity.type
_entity.pdbx_description
1 polymer ?
#
loop_
_entity_poly.entity_id
_entity_poly.type
_entity_poly.pdbx_seq_one_letter_code
_entity_poly.pdbx_strand_id
1 'polypeptide(L)'
;TIEYEVLKKSTQWINNITQIPKAESDSNINLYHMKESYDEINEWFQKYNADESFKDRFKQVLLTKTKFIWYENDDEDPIKIFTRLNIGQIKLTNSELIKALFLNRSNFKDFNNKIRIDERAEDWDRIELTLQNDEFFLFLNSLDYYNHYDKPTRIDFLFDFICKNDFFTYDKDYVGNDQYKTFRCFYYCYKNNKEEFEKLWDNVVKKVFNIFFEWYSEINLYHYIGYILCLGKASIIELYKNWLSHDKFSFLKDYLFIKIKEECLSNCQDINKDYDINKKKNEAEPILLLYNIQTIVNKNRIMKENEKYLLGVFYKFPFHLYKKENWNIEHIDSNTENDLDDVNSQKAWVLSTYTCLDD
;
A
#
# COMPACT_ATOMS: atom_id res chain seq x y z
N THR A 1 -26.12 -22.83 8.92
CA THR A 1 -24.64 -22.85 8.99
C THR A 1 -24.14 -22.51 7.58
N ILE A 2 -23.27 -21.50 7.48
CA ILE A 2 -22.65 -21.13 6.22
C ILE A 2 -21.32 -21.86 6.17
N GLU A 3 -21.09 -22.66 5.13
CA GLU A 3 -19.81 -23.33 4.90
C GLU A 3 -19.06 -22.64 3.75
N TYR A 4 -17.83 -22.23 4.04
CA TYR A 4 -16.91 -21.71 3.04
C TYR A 4 -15.89 -22.80 2.70
N GLU A 5 -16.02 -23.41 1.55
CA GLU A 5 -15.17 -24.54 1.15
C GLU A 5 -13.69 -24.16 0.98
N VAL A 6 -13.42 -22.93 0.55
CA VAL A 6 -12.05 -22.45 0.27
C VAL A 6 -11.35 -21.97 1.52
N LEU A 7 -12.09 -21.38 2.48
CA LEU A 7 -11.54 -20.82 3.71
C LEU A 7 -12.30 -21.39 4.92
N LYS A 8 -11.87 -22.52 5.44
CA LYS A 8 -12.50 -23.19 6.61
C LYS A 8 -12.62 -22.28 7.84
N LYS A 9 -11.65 -21.40 8.06
CA LYS A 9 -11.68 -20.40 9.14
C LYS A 9 -12.83 -19.41 8.98
N SER A 10 -13.22 -19.05 7.75
CA SER A 10 -14.32 -18.09 7.52
C SER A 10 -15.65 -18.60 8.02
N THR A 11 -15.90 -19.91 7.98
CA THR A 11 -17.09 -20.52 8.59
C THR A 11 -17.14 -20.28 10.12
N GLN A 12 -16.01 -20.45 10.81
CA GLN A 12 -15.91 -20.19 12.24
C GLN A 12 -16.06 -18.71 12.55
N TRP A 13 -15.48 -17.84 11.73
CA TRP A 13 -15.59 -16.39 11.89
C TRP A 13 -17.02 -15.89 11.74
N ILE A 14 -17.74 -16.31 10.69
CA ILE A 14 -19.14 -15.91 10.48
C ILE A 14 -20.02 -16.34 11.66
N ASN A 15 -19.83 -17.55 12.16
CA ASN A 15 -20.62 -18.07 13.29
C ASN A 15 -20.30 -17.37 14.62
N ASN A 16 -19.12 -16.79 14.78
CA ASN A 16 -18.65 -16.18 16.02
C ASN A 16 -18.30 -14.68 15.89
N ILE A 17 -18.77 -14.02 14.83
CA ILE A 17 -18.32 -12.66 14.45
C ILE A 17 -18.52 -11.61 15.57
N THR A 18 -19.51 -11.82 16.45
CA THR A 18 -19.77 -10.95 17.60
C THR A 18 -18.69 -11.03 18.68
N GLN A 19 -17.96 -12.15 18.75
CA GLN A 19 -17.01 -12.45 19.82
C GLN A 19 -15.56 -12.27 19.38
N ILE A 20 -15.32 -11.98 18.11
CA ILE A 20 -13.97 -11.85 17.55
C ILE A 20 -13.32 -10.56 18.02
N PRO A 21 -12.13 -10.61 18.67
CA PRO A 21 -11.40 -9.43 19.08
C PRO A 21 -10.91 -8.62 17.86
N LYS A 22 -10.81 -7.30 18.01
CA LYS A 22 -10.33 -6.40 16.96
C LYS A 22 -8.94 -6.80 16.44
N ALA A 23 -8.02 -7.18 17.31
CA ALA A 23 -6.68 -7.61 16.92
C ALA A 23 -6.69 -8.85 15.99
N GLU A 24 -7.67 -9.75 16.15
CA GLU A 24 -7.83 -10.91 15.28
C GLU A 24 -8.46 -10.51 13.94
N SER A 25 -9.46 -9.62 13.96
CA SER A 25 -10.05 -9.10 12.71
C SER A 25 -9.04 -8.33 11.87
N ASP A 26 -8.19 -7.53 12.50
CA ASP A 26 -7.16 -6.74 11.82
C ASP A 26 -6.02 -7.61 11.23
N SER A 27 -5.92 -8.87 11.63
CA SER A 27 -4.90 -9.80 11.12
C SER A 27 -5.26 -10.48 9.78
N ASN A 28 -6.52 -10.42 9.38
CA ASN A 28 -7.00 -11.07 8.15
C ASN A 28 -8.00 -10.19 7.41
N ILE A 29 -7.74 -9.90 6.14
CA ILE A 29 -8.54 -8.96 5.33
C ILE A 29 -10.00 -9.37 5.19
N ASN A 30 -10.29 -10.67 5.00
CA ASN A 30 -11.67 -11.15 4.87
C ASN A 30 -12.43 -10.98 6.18
N LEU A 31 -11.78 -11.31 7.30
CA LEU A 31 -12.38 -11.14 8.63
C LEU A 31 -12.58 -9.67 8.97
N TYR A 32 -11.64 -8.81 8.60
CA TYR A 32 -11.76 -7.37 8.73
C TYR A 32 -13.03 -6.84 8.06
N HIS A 33 -13.22 -7.13 6.76
CA HIS A 33 -14.41 -6.67 6.03
C HIS A 33 -15.71 -7.32 6.52
N MET A 34 -15.68 -8.58 6.95
CA MET A 34 -16.85 -9.22 7.56
C MET A 34 -17.25 -8.53 8.88
N LYS A 35 -16.26 -8.21 9.70
CA LYS A 35 -16.47 -7.54 10.98
C LYS A 35 -16.96 -6.10 10.80
N GLU A 36 -16.34 -5.35 9.91
CA GLU A 36 -16.76 -3.99 9.55
C GLU A 36 -18.21 -3.98 9.04
N SER A 37 -18.56 -4.88 8.12
CA SER A 37 -19.93 -4.99 7.62
C SER A 37 -20.94 -5.36 8.72
N TYR A 38 -20.54 -6.23 9.64
CA TYR A 38 -21.39 -6.59 10.79
C TYR A 38 -21.60 -5.40 11.71
N ASP A 39 -20.56 -4.64 12.01
CA ASP A 39 -20.62 -3.48 12.89
C ASP A 39 -21.46 -2.36 12.24
N GLU A 40 -21.31 -2.08 10.96
CA GLU A 40 -22.15 -1.14 10.19
C GLU A 40 -23.63 -1.51 10.22
N ILE A 41 -23.95 -2.80 10.04
CA ILE A 41 -25.34 -3.28 10.14
C ILE A 41 -25.90 -3.06 11.55
N ASN A 42 -25.12 -3.35 12.58
CA ASN A 42 -25.54 -3.12 13.97
C ASN A 42 -25.77 -1.64 14.26
N GLU A 43 -24.86 -0.76 13.83
CA GLU A 43 -25.00 0.69 13.98
C GLU A 43 -26.25 1.19 13.25
N TRP A 44 -26.53 0.68 12.05
CA TRP A 44 -27.75 1.01 11.32
C TRP A 44 -29.01 0.67 12.12
N PHE A 45 -29.09 -0.55 12.68
CA PHE A 45 -30.23 -0.92 13.52
C PHE A 45 -30.34 -0.08 14.80
N GLN A 46 -29.21 0.28 15.42
CA GLN A 46 -29.18 1.16 16.59
C GLN A 46 -29.66 2.59 16.24
N LYS A 47 -29.19 3.15 15.12
CA LYS A 47 -29.55 4.49 14.66
C LYS A 47 -31.07 4.65 14.45
N TYR A 48 -31.75 3.61 14.02
CA TYR A 48 -33.22 3.61 13.83
C TYR A 48 -33.98 3.20 15.08
N ASN A 49 -33.32 3.10 16.25
CA ASN A 49 -33.94 2.61 17.49
C ASN A 49 -34.79 1.36 17.25
N ALA A 50 -34.23 0.41 16.53
CA ALA A 50 -34.92 -0.79 16.08
C ALA A 50 -35.32 -1.65 17.27
N ASP A 51 -36.55 -1.48 17.74
CA ASP A 51 -37.19 -2.35 18.72
C ASP A 51 -37.45 -3.75 18.12
N GLU A 52 -37.85 -4.69 18.94
CA GLU A 52 -38.14 -6.06 18.49
C GLU A 52 -39.30 -6.08 17.43
N SER A 53 -40.25 -5.19 17.51
CA SER A 53 -41.31 -5.08 16.51
C SER A 53 -40.79 -4.62 15.16
N PHE A 54 -39.82 -3.72 15.12
CA PHE A 54 -39.14 -3.29 13.88
C PHE A 54 -38.30 -4.45 13.30
N LYS A 55 -37.54 -5.17 14.11
CA LYS A 55 -36.77 -6.30 13.70
C LYS A 55 -37.62 -7.43 13.13
N ASP A 56 -38.73 -7.73 13.77
CA ASP A 56 -39.71 -8.74 13.30
C ASP A 56 -40.33 -8.35 11.93
N ARG A 57 -40.71 -7.09 11.77
CA ARG A 57 -41.23 -6.59 10.50
C ARG A 57 -40.16 -6.64 9.41
N PHE A 58 -38.94 -6.23 9.72
CA PHE A 58 -37.80 -6.33 8.79
C PHE A 58 -37.58 -7.76 8.36
N LYS A 59 -37.51 -8.70 9.31
CA LYS A 59 -37.37 -10.14 9.06
C LYS A 59 -38.53 -10.68 8.20
N GLN A 60 -39.76 -10.27 8.49
CA GLN A 60 -40.93 -10.68 7.70
C GLN A 60 -40.80 -10.18 6.25
N VAL A 61 -40.44 -8.93 6.02
CA VAL A 61 -40.24 -8.37 4.67
C VAL A 61 -39.15 -9.09 3.95
N LEU A 62 -38.02 -9.34 4.62
CA LEU A 62 -36.86 -10.07 4.05
C LEU A 62 -37.26 -11.48 3.61
N LEU A 63 -38.01 -12.20 4.43
CA LEU A 63 -38.40 -13.60 4.15
C LEU A 63 -39.57 -13.75 3.19
N THR A 64 -40.48 -12.77 3.11
CA THR A 64 -41.72 -12.93 2.33
C THR A 64 -41.78 -12.06 1.08
N LYS A 65 -41.11 -10.90 1.07
CA LYS A 65 -41.21 -9.91 -0.02
C LYS A 65 -39.89 -9.80 -0.82
N THR A 66 -38.76 -10.24 -0.27
CA THR A 66 -37.50 -10.26 -0.98
C THR A 66 -37.41 -11.52 -1.83
N LYS A 67 -36.99 -11.37 -3.08
CA LYS A 67 -36.82 -12.47 -4.02
C LYS A 67 -35.38 -12.51 -4.48
N PHE A 68 -34.80 -13.70 -4.56
CA PHE A 68 -33.47 -13.95 -5.10
C PHE A 68 -33.62 -14.55 -6.50
N ILE A 69 -32.79 -14.10 -7.43
CA ILE A 69 -32.66 -14.71 -8.75
C ILE A 69 -31.65 -15.84 -8.62
N TRP A 70 -32.12 -17.07 -8.79
CA TRP A 70 -31.23 -18.24 -8.86
C TRP A 70 -30.89 -18.49 -10.33
N TYR A 71 -29.60 -18.62 -10.65
CA TYR A 71 -29.11 -18.86 -11.99
C TYR A 71 -28.10 -20.01 -11.95
N GLU A 72 -28.39 -21.11 -12.63
CA GLU A 72 -27.47 -22.23 -12.86
C GLU A 72 -27.02 -22.20 -14.31
N ASN A 73 -25.77 -22.53 -14.55
CA ASN A 73 -25.22 -22.62 -15.89
C ASN A 73 -24.33 -23.84 -16.04
N ASP A 74 -24.70 -24.71 -16.99
CA ASP A 74 -24.01 -25.97 -17.23
C ASP A 74 -23.00 -25.91 -18.39
N ASP A 75 -23.11 -24.96 -19.33
CA ASP A 75 -22.42 -25.00 -20.63
C ASP A 75 -21.59 -23.79 -21.04
N GLU A 76 -21.69 -22.63 -20.36
CA GLU A 76 -20.91 -21.43 -20.71
C GLU A 76 -19.72 -21.20 -19.76
N ASP A 77 -18.69 -20.51 -20.25
CA ASP A 77 -17.57 -20.05 -19.45
C ASP A 77 -18.06 -19.22 -18.23
N PRO A 78 -17.88 -19.72 -17.00
CA PRO A 78 -18.38 -19.05 -15.78
C PRO A 78 -17.93 -17.59 -15.66
N ILE A 79 -16.77 -17.25 -16.21
CA ILE A 79 -16.21 -15.89 -16.17
C ILE A 79 -16.99 -14.95 -17.08
N LYS A 80 -17.39 -15.43 -18.27
CA LYS A 80 -18.22 -14.62 -19.18
C LYS A 80 -19.59 -14.33 -18.59
N ILE A 81 -20.21 -15.33 -17.96
CA ILE A 81 -21.52 -15.18 -17.32
C ILE A 81 -21.42 -14.23 -16.15
N PHE A 82 -20.43 -14.42 -15.30
CA PHE A 82 -20.17 -13.59 -14.13
C PHE A 82 -19.96 -12.12 -14.54
N THR A 83 -19.14 -11.88 -15.56
CA THR A 83 -18.92 -10.53 -16.11
C THR A 83 -20.22 -9.94 -16.68
N ARG A 84 -21.02 -10.74 -17.42
CA ARG A 84 -22.29 -10.30 -18.03
C ARG A 84 -23.36 -9.98 -16.98
N LEU A 85 -23.48 -10.80 -15.94
CA LEU A 85 -24.45 -10.59 -14.86
C LEU A 85 -24.11 -9.35 -14.00
N ASN A 86 -22.84 -9.00 -13.91
CA ASN A 86 -22.37 -7.83 -13.14
C ASN A 86 -22.32 -6.52 -13.95
N ILE A 87 -22.52 -6.55 -15.28
CA ILE A 87 -22.52 -5.33 -16.13
C ILE A 87 -23.58 -4.29 -15.70
N GLY A 88 -24.61 -4.68 -14.97
CA GLY A 88 -25.70 -3.77 -14.53
C GLY A 88 -25.75 -3.50 -13.03
N GLN A 89 -24.81 -4.02 -12.24
CA GLN A 89 -24.82 -3.92 -10.76
C GLN A 89 -23.49 -3.35 -10.23
N ILE A 90 -23.14 -3.62 -8.98
CA ILE A 90 -21.83 -3.27 -8.42
C ILE A 90 -20.77 -3.94 -9.27
N LYS A 91 -20.03 -3.12 -10.01
CA LYS A 91 -19.01 -3.62 -10.94
C LYS A 91 -17.90 -4.30 -10.15
N LEU A 92 -17.60 -5.55 -10.51
CA LEU A 92 -16.43 -6.21 -9.97
C LEU A 92 -15.16 -5.47 -10.35
N THR A 93 -14.25 -5.42 -9.42
CA THR A 93 -12.93 -4.84 -9.61
C THR A 93 -12.05 -5.76 -10.45
N ASN A 94 -10.99 -5.20 -11.04
CA ASN A 94 -9.99 -6.03 -11.72
C ASN A 94 -9.40 -7.07 -10.77
N SER A 95 -9.11 -6.69 -9.52
CA SER A 95 -8.55 -7.60 -8.51
C SER A 95 -9.48 -8.76 -8.18
N GLU A 96 -10.78 -8.55 -8.02
CA GLU A 96 -11.73 -9.64 -7.78
C GLU A 96 -11.79 -10.65 -8.95
N LEU A 97 -11.79 -10.13 -10.17
CA LEU A 97 -11.74 -10.97 -11.37
C LEU A 97 -10.42 -11.74 -11.48
N ILE A 98 -9.29 -11.08 -11.18
CA ILE A 98 -7.97 -11.73 -11.16
C ILE A 98 -7.88 -12.76 -10.04
N LYS A 99 -8.46 -12.48 -8.85
CA LYS A 99 -8.55 -13.44 -7.73
C LYS A 99 -9.26 -14.70 -8.18
N ALA A 100 -10.39 -14.55 -8.89
CA ALA A 100 -11.14 -15.70 -9.41
C ALA A 100 -10.32 -16.53 -10.40
N LEU A 101 -9.45 -15.91 -11.23
CA LEU A 101 -8.57 -16.66 -12.12
C LEU A 101 -7.53 -17.48 -11.34
N PHE A 102 -6.85 -16.86 -10.36
CA PHE A 102 -5.78 -17.53 -9.61
C PHE A 102 -6.28 -18.61 -8.65
N LEU A 103 -7.48 -18.45 -8.10
CA LEU A 103 -8.09 -19.40 -7.15
C LEU A 103 -9.03 -20.40 -7.81
N ASN A 104 -9.17 -20.40 -9.14
CA ASN A 104 -10.04 -21.34 -9.86
C ASN A 104 -9.53 -22.78 -9.70
N ARG A 105 -10.37 -23.65 -9.12
CA ARG A 105 -10.05 -25.07 -8.89
C ARG A 105 -9.73 -25.84 -10.16
N SER A 106 -10.30 -25.46 -11.31
CA SER A 106 -10.02 -26.12 -12.59
C SER A 106 -8.55 -26.00 -13.05
N ASN A 107 -7.80 -25.05 -12.46
CA ASN A 107 -6.38 -24.91 -12.74
C ASN A 107 -5.51 -25.95 -12.02
N PHE A 108 -6.10 -26.73 -11.12
CA PHE A 108 -5.38 -27.60 -10.20
C PHE A 108 -5.98 -29.02 -10.26
N LYS A 109 -5.34 -29.95 -10.96
CA LYS A 109 -5.88 -31.29 -11.19
C LYS A 109 -5.54 -32.32 -10.12
N ASP A 110 -4.56 -32.06 -9.22
CA ASP A 110 -4.04 -33.02 -8.26
C ASP A 110 -4.28 -32.62 -6.79
N PHE A 111 -4.24 -33.62 -5.88
CA PHE A 111 -4.45 -33.43 -4.44
C PHE A 111 -3.50 -32.39 -3.80
N ASN A 112 -2.25 -32.33 -4.25
CA ASN A 112 -1.27 -31.30 -3.82
C ASN A 112 -1.69 -29.88 -4.21
N ASN A 113 -2.62 -29.73 -5.13
CA ASN A 113 -3.09 -28.47 -5.64
C ASN A 113 -4.10 -27.77 -4.72
N LYS A 114 -4.77 -28.50 -3.81
CA LYS A 114 -5.62 -27.88 -2.79
C LYS A 114 -4.79 -27.06 -1.81
N ILE A 115 -3.63 -27.57 -1.42
CA ILE A 115 -2.68 -26.86 -0.54
C ILE A 115 -2.22 -25.58 -1.22
N ARG A 116 -1.89 -25.63 -2.51
CA ARG A 116 -1.49 -24.45 -3.29
C ARG A 116 -2.57 -23.36 -3.41
N ILE A 117 -3.84 -23.74 -3.48
CA ILE A 117 -4.95 -22.77 -3.49
C ILE A 117 -5.05 -22.08 -2.15
N ASP A 118 -4.98 -22.82 -1.06
CA ASP A 118 -5.03 -22.28 0.29
C ASP A 118 -3.84 -21.36 0.55
N GLU A 119 -2.62 -21.75 0.15
CA GLU A 119 -1.41 -20.92 0.21
C GLU A 119 -1.55 -19.62 -0.61
N ARG A 120 -2.11 -19.69 -1.82
CA ARG A 120 -2.34 -18.49 -2.65
C ARG A 120 -3.38 -17.57 -2.04
N ALA A 121 -4.42 -18.12 -1.43
CA ALA A 121 -5.43 -17.32 -0.73
C ALA A 121 -4.83 -16.60 0.48
N GLU A 122 -3.99 -17.28 1.27
CA GLU A 122 -3.28 -16.67 2.40
C GLU A 122 -2.28 -15.60 1.93
N ASP A 123 -1.53 -15.85 0.85
CA ASP A 123 -0.63 -14.87 0.24
C ASP A 123 -1.40 -13.65 -0.26
N TRP A 124 -2.55 -13.86 -0.92
CA TRP A 124 -3.43 -12.77 -1.37
C TRP A 124 -3.85 -11.89 -0.22
N ASP A 125 -4.40 -12.49 0.84
CA ASP A 125 -4.88 -11.76 2.01
C ASP A 125 -3.76 -10.98 2.69
N ARG A 126 -2.55 -11.57 2.79
CA ARG A 126 -1.36 -10.88 3.31
C ARG A 126 -0.95 -9.68 2.45
N ILE A 127 -0.93 -9.84 1.13
CA ILE A 127 -0.57 -8.76 0.19
C ILE A 127 -1.58 -7.63 0.31
N GLU A 128 -2.86 -7.96 0.28
CA GLU A 128 -3.95 -6.99 0.36
C GLU A 128 -3.93 -6.21 1.68
N LEU A 129 -3.79 -6.91 2.81
CA LEU A 129 -3.68 -6.29 4.13
C LEU A 129 -2.45 -5.36 4.23
N THR A 130 -1.30 -5.79 3.70
CA THR A 130 -0.09 -4.96 3.71
C THR A 130 -0.27 -3.70 2.88
N LEU A 131 -0.90 -3.78 1.71
CA LEU A 131 -1.17 -2.63 0.86
C LEU A 131 -2.23 -1.68 1.45
N GLN A 132 -3.12 -2.15 2.35
CA GLN A 132 -4.05 -1.31 3.08
C GLN A 132 -3.35 -0.40 4.11
N ASN A 133 -2.15 -0.75 4.54
CA ASN A 133 -1.37 0.12 5.42
C ASN A 133 -0.95 1.40 4.68
N ASP A 134 -1.37 2.56 5.19
CA ASP A 134 -1.10 3.87 4.60
C ASP A 134 0.40 4.18 4.52
N GLU A 135 1.19 3.79 5.52
CA GLU A 135 2.64 4.00 5.51
C GLU A 135 3.29 3.25 4.35
N PHE A 136 2.93 1.97 4.18
CA PHE A 136 3.45 1.14 3.10
C PHE A 136 3.00 1.66 1.73
N PHE A 137 1.72 2.00 1.59
CA PHE A 137 1.18 2.46 0.31
C PHE A 137 1.75 3.81 -0.11
N LEU A 138 1.86 4.76 0.83
CA LEU A 138 2.47 6.08 0.60
C LEU A 138 4.00 6.01 0.47
N PHE A 139 4.66 5.01 1.02
CA PHE A 139 6.07 4.78 0.73
C PHE A 139 6.29 4.55 -0.77
N LEU A 140 5.47 3.73 -1.40
CA LEU A 140 5.57 3.38 -2.82
C LEU A 140 5.01 4.44 -3.77
N ASN A 141 4.03 5.23 -3.33
CA ASN A 141 3.25 6.11 -4.18
C ASN A 141 3.37 7.58 -3.78
N SER A 142 3.14 8.49 -4.74
CA SER A 142 3.02 9.92 -4.45
C SER A 142 1.72 10.23 -3.68
N LEU A 143 1.69 11.37 -3.00
CA LEU A 143 0.47 11.86 -2.34
C LEU A 143 -0.66 12.10 -3.35
N ASP A 144 -0.34 12.62 -4.53
CA ASP A 144 -1.31 12.83 -5.59
C ASP A 144 -1.96 11.52 -6.03
N TYR A 145 -1.16 10.47 -6.25
CA TYR A 145 -1.70 9.14 -6.56
C TYR A 145 -2.55 8.58 -5.43
N TYR A 146 -2.14 8.76 -4.17
CA TYR A 146 -2.90 8.33 -3.00
C TYR A 146 -4.26 9.02 -2.91
N ASN A 147 -4.31 10.34 -3.08
CA ASN A 147 -5.53 11.14 -2.96
C ASN A 147 -6.53 10.88 -4.10
N HIS A 148 -6.05 10.53 -5.28
CA HIS A 148 -6.88 10.25 -6.46
C HIS A 148 -7.06 8.74 -6.71
N TYR A 149 -6.68 7.90 -5.74
CA TYR A 149 -6.87 6.45 -5.84
C TYR A 149 -8.35 6.10 -5.68
N ASP A 150 -8.99 5.74 -6.78
CA ASP A 150 -10.43 5.52 -6.91
C ASP A 150 -10.84 4.04 -6.89
N LYS A 151 -9.87 3.13 -6.71
CA LYS A 151 -10.15 1.69 -6.73
C LYS A 151 -10.52 1.18 -5.34
N PRO A 152 -11.48 0.23 -5.24
CA PRO A 152 -11.95 -0.31 -3.97
C PRO A 152 -10.87 -1.01 -3.15
N THR A 153 -9.89 -1.62 -3.81
CA THR A 153 -8.80 -2.35 -3.16
C THR A 153 -7.44 -1.88 -3.65
N ARG A 154 -6.45 -1.84 -2.76
CA ARG A 154 -5.10 -1.38 -3.11
C ARG A 154 -4.25 -2.44 -3.80
N ILE A 155 -4.67 -3.70 -3.81
CA ILE A 155 -4.00 -4.75 -4.57
C ILE A 155 -4.09 -4.49 -6.09
N ASP A 156 -5.09 -3.76 -6.55
CA ASP A 156 -5.20 -3.29 -7.94
C ASP A 156 -3.97 -2.50 -8.40
N PHE A 157 -3.33 -1.74 -7.49
CA PHE A 157 -2.07 -1.06 -7.77
C PHE A 157 -0.97 -2.04 -8.20
N LEU A 158 -0.84 -3.18 -7.50
CA LEU A 158 0.17 -4.19 -7.82
C LEU A 158 -0.06 -4.81 -9.20
N PHE A 159 -1.31 -5.15 -9.52
CA PHE A 159 -1.66 -5.71 -10.83
C PHE A 159 -1.50 -4.69 -11.96
N ASP A 160 -1.87 -3.44 -11.72
CA ASP A 160 -1.65 -2.36 -12.69
C ASP A 160 -0.15 -2.14 -12.94
N PHE A 161 0.66 -2.16 -11.88
CA PHE A 161 2.11 -2.06 -12.01
C PHE A 161 2.68 -3.19 -12.87
N ILE A 162 2.24 -4.42 -12.64
CA ILE A 162 2.67 -5.59 -13.40
C ILE A 162 2.25 -5.46 -14.88
N CYS A 163 1.00 -5.13 -15.18
CA CYS A 163 0.51 -5.00 -16.55
C CYS A 163 1.15 -3.83 -17.30
N LYS A 164 1.27 -2.66 -16.67
CA LYS A 164 1.86 -1.46 -17.31
C LYS A 164 3.32 -1.63 -17.70
N ASN A 165 4.03 -2.56 -17.07
CA ASN A 165 5.45 -2.76 -17.27
C ASN A 165 5.80 -4.07 -17.99
N ASP A 166 4.82 -4.68 -18.65
CA ASP A 166 4.97 -5.83 -19.55
C ASP A 166 5.75 -7.00 -18.89
N PHE A 167 5.40 -7.38 -17.65
CA PHE A 167 6.05 -8.50 -16.94
C PHE A 167 5.74 -9.87 -17.54
N PHE A 168 4.74 -9.95 -18.40
CA PHE A 168 4.38 -11.12 -19.19
C PHE A 168 3.78 -10.69 -20.53
N THR A 169 3.73 -11.61 -21.49
CA THR A 169 3.27 -11.30 -22.85
C THR A 169 1.77 -11.31 -22.96
N TYR A 170 1.18 -10.27 -23.54
CA TYR A 170 -0.22 -10.17 -23.89
C TYR A 170 -0.44 -9.35 -25.16
N ASP A 171 -1.58 -9.56 -25.82
CA ASP A 171 -1.98 -8.82 -27.00
C ASP A 171 -2.63 -7.49 -26.60
N LYS A 172 -1.99 -6.36 -26.96
CA LYS A 172 -2.44 -5.01 -26.61
C LYS A 172 -3.76 -4.64 -27.28
N ASP A 173 -4.01 -5.13 -28.48
CA ASP A 173 -5.23 -4.85 -29.22
C ASP A 173 -6.42 -5.59 -28.59
N TYR A 174 -6.21 -6.85 -28.16
CA TYR A 174 -7.20 -7.63 -27.43
C TYR A 174 -7.56 -7.02 -26.06
N VAL A 175 -6.54 -6.53 -25.35
CA VAL A 175 -6.72 -6.00 -23.99
C VAL A 175 -7.47 -4.68 -23.98
N GLY A 176 -7.26 -3.81 -24.99
CA GLY A 176 -7.90 -2.49 -25.06
C GLY A 176 -7.52 -1.55 -23.91
N ASN A 177 -8.31 -0.47 -23.72
CA ASN A 177 -7.99 0.59 -22.77
C ASN A 177 -9.14 0.97 -21.80
N ASP A 178 -10.14 0.12 -21.64
CA ASP A 178 -11.23 0.40 -20.69
C ASP A 178 -10.88 0.02 -19.23
N GLN A 179 -11.87 0.15 -18.34
CA GLN A 179 -11.73 -0.12 -16.91
C GLN A 179 -11.27 -1.56 -16.57
N TYR A 180 -11.47 -2.54 -17.45
CA TYR A 180 -11.10 -3.95 -17.26
C TYR A 180 -9.77 -4.33 -17.94
N LYS A 181 -9.00 -3.35 -18.38
CA LYS A 181 -7.70 -3.56 -19.05
C LYS A 181 -6.81 -4.52 -18.26
N THR A 182 -6.62 -4.26 -16.98
CA THR A 182 -5.71 -5.03 -16.12
C THR A 182 -6.17 -6.47 -15.99
N PHE A 183 -7.47 -6.70 -15.77
CA PHE A 183 -8.02 -8.05 -15.78
C PHE A 183 -7.78 -8.78 -17.11
N ARG A 184 -8.03 -8.10 -18.26
CA ARG A 184 -7.84 -8.74 -19.57
C ARG A 184 -6.38 -9.09 -19.86
N CYS A 185 -5.40 -8.35 -19.33
CA CYS A 185 -4.00 -8.76 -19.41
C CYS A 185 -3.81 -10.16 -18.80
N PHE A 186 -4.27 -10.36 -17.57
CA PHE A 186 -4.15 -11.64 -16.87
C PHE A 186 -5.02 -12.74 -17.52
N TYR A 187 -6.22 -12.39 -17.97
CA TYR A 187 -7.12 -13.34 -18.64
C TYR A 187 -6.55 -13.81 -19.98
N TYR A 188 -5.89 -12.95 -20.74
CA TYR A 188 -5.21 -13.32 -21.97
C TYR A 188 -4.11 -14.36 -21.70
N CYS A 189 -3.28 -14.14 -20.71
CA CYS A 189 -2.27 -15.10 -20.27
C CYS A 189 -2.91 -16.44 -19.84
N TYR A 190 -3.94 -16.37 -18.99
CA TYR A 190 -4.70 -17.54 -18.54
C TYR A 190 -5.24 -18.39 -19.69
N LYS A 191 -5.79 -17.73 -20.73
CA LYS A 191 -6.42 -18.41 -21.86
C LYS A 191 -5.42 -18.98 -22.85
N ASN A 192 -4.34 -18.27 -23.13
CA ASN A 192 -3.42 -18.59 -24.23
C ASN A 192 -2.13 -19.26 -23.78
N ASN A 193 -1.73 -19.10 -22.51
CA ASN A 193 -0.50 -19.67 -21.97
C ASN A 193 -0.70 -20.15 -20.52
N LYS A 194 -1.34 -21.30 -20.38
CA LYS A 194 -1.71 -21.84 -19.08
C LYS A 194 -0.50 -22.17 -18.19
N GLU A 195 0.59 -22.66 -18.75
CA GLU A 195 1.80 -22.99 -18.01
C GLU A 195 2.48 -21.74 -17.44
N GLU A 196 2.52 -20.65 -18.21
CA GLU A 196 3.03 -19.36 -17.75
C GLU A 196 2.11 -18.79 -16.65
N PHE A 197 0.80 -18.86 -16.84
CA PHE A 197 -0.17 -18.37 -15.86
C PHE A 197 -0.07 -19.11 -14.51
N GLU A 198 0.14 -20.43 -14.51
CA GLU A 198 0.30 -21.20 -13.27
C GLU A 198 1.51 -20.73 -12.45
N LYS A 199 2.57 -20.30 -13.13
CA LYS A 199 3.82 -19.79 -12.51
C LYS A 199 3.76 -18.29 -12.24
N LEU A 200 2.81 -17.55 -12.83
CA LEU A 200 2.75 -16.11 -12.80
C LEU A 200 2.58 -15.56 -11.37
N TRP A 201 1.80 -16.26 -10.54
CA TRP A 201 1.63 -15.87 -9.14
C TRP A 201 2.96 -15.84 -8.39
N ASP A 202 3.69 -16.93 -8.41
CA ASP A 202 4.94 -17.06 -7.65
C ASP A 202 6.10 -16.26 -8.28
N ASN A 203 6.24 -16.33 -9.61
CA ASN A 203 7.37 -15.75 -10.31
C ASN A 203 7.25 -14.24 -10.56
N VAL A 204 6.02 -13.70 -10.57
CA VAL A 204 5.79 -12.28 -10.86
C VAL A 204 5.09 -11.61 -9.69
N VAL A 205 3.84 -11.99 -9.35
CA VAL A 205 3.03 -11.25 -8.37
C VAL A 205 3.71 -11.22 -7.00
N LYS A 206 4.03 -12.40 -6.45
CA LYS A 206 4.73 -12.50 -5.16
C LYS A 206 6.12 -11.87 -5.20
N LYS A 207 6.84 -12.06 -6.29
CA LYS A 207 8.20 -11.50 -6.43
C LYS A 207 8.19 -9.99 -6.40
N VAL A 208 7.30 -9.33 -7.15
CA VAL A 208 7.16 -7.87 -7.16
C VAL A 208 6.79 -7.37 -5.77
N PHE A 209 5.78 -7.98 -5.15
CA PHE A 209 5.37 -7.60 -3.79
C PHE A 209 6.50 -7.79 -2.76
N ASN A 210 7.19 -8.92 -2.79
CA ASN A 210 8.28 -9.21 -1.85
C ASN A 210 9.44 -8.22 -1.99
N ILE A 211 9.76 -7.76 -3.21
CA ILE A 211 10.75 -6.71 -3.44
C ILE A 211 10.29 -5.39 -2.81
N PHE A 212 9.03 -4.98 -3.01
CA PHE A 212 8.50 -3.77 -2.39
C PHE A 212 8.48 -3.88 -0.87
N PHE A 213 8.13 -5.05 -0.35
CA PHE A 213 8.13 -5.32 1.09
C PHE A 213 9.55 -5.33 1.68
N GLU A 214 10.55 -5.86 0.95
CA GLU A 214 11.95 -5.79 1.33
C GLU A 214 12.45 -4.35 1.39
N TRP A 215 12.12 -3.52 0.39
CA TRP A 215 12.47 -2.10 0.40
C TRP A 215 11.88 -1.36 1.59
N TYR A 216 10.65 -1.69 1.94
CA TYR A 216 9.98 -1.10 3.10
C TYR A 216 10.53 -1.59 4.44
N SER A 217 10.92 -2.86 4.51
CA SER A 217 11.31 -3.52 5.77
C SER A 217 12.80 -3.30 6.11
N GLU A 218 13.66 -3.23 5.09
CA GLU A 218 15.09 -3.05 5.29
C GLU A 218 15.41 -1.56 5.48
N ILE A 219 16.04 -1.25 6.62
CA ILE A 219 16.15 0.13 7.12
C ILE A 219 16.87 1.09 6.16
N ASN A 220 17.96 0.65 5.52
CA ASN A 220 18.72 1.51 4.61
C ASN A 220 17.96 1.69 3.29
N LEU A 221 17.39 0.60 2.75
CA LEU A 221 16.59 0.66 1.53
C LEU A 221 15.37 1.56 1.72
N TYR A 222 14.67 1.40 2.85
CA TYR A 222 13.53 2.26 3.20
C TYR A 222 13.88 3.74 3.15
N HIS A 223 14.97 4.11 3.80
CA HIS A 223 15.34 5.52 3.93
C HIS A 223 15.81 6.13 2.59
N TYR A 224 16.69 5.45 1.86
CA TYR A 224 17.22 6.02 0.62
C TYR A 224 16.27 5.93 -0.57
N ILE A 225 15.52 4.84 -0.70
CA ILE A 225 14.45 4.71 -1.70
C ILE A 225 13.34 5.74 -1.40
N GLY A 226 12.88 5.82 -0.14
CA GLY A 226 11.86 6.77 0.27
C GLY A 226 12.27 8.22 0.00
N TYR A 227 13.53 8.57 0.25
CA TYR A 227 14.10 9.88 -0.07
C TYR A 227 14.01 10.20 -1.58
N ILE A 228 14.48 9.29 -2.43
CA ILE A 228 14.48 9.46 -3.89
C ILE A 228 13.03 9.59 -4.43
N LEU A 229 12.11 8.74 -3.92
CA LEU A 229 10.70 8.79 -4.31
C LEU A 229 10.00 10.05 -3.83
N CYS A 230 10.30 10.55 -2.62
CA CYS A 230 9.74 11.81 -2.12
C CYS A 230 10.15 13.01 -2.97
N LEU A 231 11.39 13.05 -3.43
CA LEU A 231 11.88 14.10 -4.31
C LEU A 231 11.49 13.93 -5.78
N GLY A 232 10.77 12.84 -6.13
CA GLY A 232 10.37 12.55 -7.50
C GLY A 232 11.53 12.33 -8.48
N LYS A 233 12.71 11.91 -7.97
CA LYS A 233 13.93 11.72 -8.77
C LYS A 233 14.04 10.35 -9.43
N ALA A 234 13.16 9.43 -9.08
CA ALA A 234 12.97 8.16 -9.78
C ALA A 234 11.52 7.72 -9.73
N SER A 235 11.10 6.95 -10.71
CA SER A 235 9.86 6.19 -10.65
C SER A 235 10.08 4.83 -9.98
N ILE A 236 9.01 4.26 -9.42
CA ILE A 236 9.06 2.93 -8.80
C ILE A 236 9.52 1.84 -9.79
N ILE A 237 9.18 1.96 -11.08
CA ILE A 237 9.61 1.00 -12.11
C ILE A 237 11.09 1.14 -12.44
N GLU A 238 11.62 2.36 -12.44
CA GLU A 238 13.04 2.60 -12.62
C GLU A 238 13.85 1.95 -11.50
N LEU A 239 13.43 2.17 -10.24
CA LEU A 239 14.03 1.53 -9.08
C LEU A 239 13.95 0.00 -9.16
N TYR A 240 12.79 -0.53 -9.57
CA TYR A 240 12.57 -1.97 -9.70
C TYR A 240 13.49 -2.59 -10.76
N LYS A 241 13.64 -1.99 -11.94
CA LYS A 241 14.55 -2.47 -13.01
C LYS A 241 16.00 -2.45 -12.56
N ASN A 242 16.42 -1.40 -11.87
CA ASN A 242 17.77 -1.31 -11.32
C ASN A 242 18.00 -2.33 -10.19
N TRP A 243 16.99 -2.57 -9.33
CA TRP A 243 17.09 -3.63 -8.34
C TRP A 243 17.33 -5.01 -8.94
N LEU A 244 16.65 -5.34 -10.03
CA LEU A 244 16.82 -6.63 -10.71
C LEU A 244 18.20 -6.80 -11.40
N SER A 245 18.88 -5.71 -11.73
CA SER A 245 20.19 -5.72 -12.41
C SER A 245 21.39 -5.63 -11.46
N HIS A 246 21.15 -5.45 -10.14
CA HIS A 246 22.18 -5.32 -9.13
C HIS A 246 21.97 -6.33 -8.01
N ASP A 247 23.01 -6.72 -7.31
CA ASP A 247 22.85 -7.27 -5.97
C ASP A 247 22.51 -6.14 -4.97
N LYS A 248 22.05 -6.52 -3.77
CA LYS A 248 21.57 -5.56 -2.77
C LYS A 248 22.63 -4.50 -2.38
N PHE A 249 23.88 -4.91 -2.28
CA PHE A 249 24.97 -4.00 -1.89
C PHE A 249 25.29 -3.01 -3.01
N SER A 250 25.44 -3.50 -4.24
CA SER A 250 25.67 -2.66 -5.43
C SER A 250 24.50 -1.75 -5.71
N PHE A 251 23.26 -2.21 -5.54
CA PHE A 251 22.09 -1.36 -5.67
C PHE A 251 22.13 -0.17 -4.71
N LEU A 252 22.49 -0.40 -3.45
CA LEU A 252 22.60 0.66 -2.46
C LEU A 252 23.74 1.62 -2.78
N LYS A 253 24.95 1.08 -3.04
CA LYS A 253 26.19 1.85 -3.16
C LYS A 253 26.37 2.49 -4.53
N ASP A 254 26.16 1.69 -5.58
CA ASP A 254 26.53 2.09 -6.94
C ASP A 254 25.36 2.70 -7.70
N TYR A 255 24.11 2.48 -7.23
CA TYR A 255 22.94 3.09 -7.84
C TYR A 255 22.31 4.16 -6.94
N LEU A 256 21.80 3.82 -5.74
CA LEU A 256 21.06 4.79 -4.90
C LEU A 256 21.94 5.97 -4.44
N PHE A 257 23.17 5.70 -3.98
CA PHE A 257 24.05 6.78 -3.51
C PHE A 257 24.52 7.69 -4.65
N ILE A 258 24.81 7.11 -5.82
CA ILE A 258 25.17 7.92 -7.00
C ILE A 258 23.97 8.78 -7.42
N LYS A 259 22.78 8.21 -7.50
CA LYS A 259 21.56 8.94 -7.84
C LYS A 259 21.24 10.06 -6.85
N ILE A 260 21.43 9.83 -5.56
CA ILE A 260 21.29 10.86 -4.53
C ILE A 260 22.28 12.00 -4.78
N LYS A 261 23.54 11.67 -5.00
CA LYS A 261 24.60 12.67 -5.20
C LYS A 261 24.39 13.48 -6.50
N GLU A 262 24.09 12.81 -7.60
CA GLU A 262 24.09 13.42 -8.92
C GLU A 262 22.75 14.07 -9.29
N GLU A 263 21.62 13.53 -8.81
CA GLU A 263 20.30 14.00 -9.20
C GLU A 263 19.54 14.73 -8.08
N CYS A 264 19.66 14.25 -6.83
CA CYS A 264 18.93 14.85 -5.72
C CYS A 264 19.65 16.10 -5.20
N LEU A 265 20.97 16.10 -5.18
CA LEU A 265 21.79 17.18 -4.62
C LEU A 265 22.45 18.06 -5.69
N SER A 266 22.21 17.84 -6.98
CA SER A 266 22.86 18.56 -8.08
C SER A 266 22.70 20.07 -8.03
N ASN A 267 21.57 20.56 -7.55
CA ASN A 267 21.25 22.00 -7.47
C ASN A 267 21.57 22.63 -6.10
N CYS A 268 22.13 21.84 -5.19
CA CYS A 268 22.35 22.23 -3.79
C CYS A 268 23.77 22.80 -3.58
N GLN A 269 24.20 23.80 -4.35
CA GLN A 269 25.59 24.22 -4.36
C GLN A 269 26.00 25.23 -3.27
N ASP A 270 25.05 25.89 -2.61
CA ASP A 270 25.41 26.93 -1.62
C ASP A 270 24.32 27.09 -0.53
N ILE A 271 24.53 26.40 0.59
CA ILE A 271 23.62 26.43 1.76
C ILE A 271 23.78 27.76 2.52
N ASN A 272 24.91 28.50 2.31
CA ASN A 272 25.27 29.66 3.07
C ASN A 272 24.80 31.00 2.46
N LYS A 273 24.12 30.98 1.31
CA LYS A 273 23.55 32.21 0.74
C LYS A 273 22.20 32.50 1.37
N ASP A 274 21.91 33.81 1.54
CA ASP A 274 20.64 34.31 2.07
C ASP A 274 19.42 33.53 1.45
N TYR A 275 18.66 32.97 2.36
CA TYR A 275 17.55 32.10 1.99
C TYR A 275 16.33 32.92 1.56
N ASP A 276 16.11 33.03 0.25
CA ASP A 276 14.85 33.54 -0.31
C ASP A 276 13.83 32.42 -0.41
N ILE A 277 12.86 32.38 0.51
CA ILE A 277 11.81 31.36 0.65
C ILE A 277 11.12 31.05 -0.69
N ASN A 278 10.93 32.07 -1.53
CA ASN A 278 10.18 31.92 -2.79
C ASN A 278 11.00 31.31 -3.94
N LYS A 279 12.32 31.35 -3.85
CA LYS A 279 13.23 30.89 -4.91
C LYS A 279 14.05 29.64 -4.57
N LYS A 280 14.24 29.34 -3.26
CA LYS A 280 15.24 28.36 -2.82
C LYS A 280 14.71 27.18 -2.01
N LYS A 281 13.39 27.05 -1.81
CA LYS A 281 12.79 25.87 -1.17
C LYS A 281 13.28 24.57 -1.84
N ASN A 282 13.37 24.58 -3.17
CA ASN A 282 13.80 23.43 -3.96
C ASN A 282 15.31 23.10 -3.83
N GLU A 283 16.12 24.02 -3.32
CA GLU A 283 17.57 23.81 -3.14
C GLU A 283 17.91 23.33 -1.73
N ALA A 284 17.26 23.87 -0.70
CA ALA A 284 17.52 23.52 0.68
C ALA A 284 16.78 22.25 1.15
N GLU A 285 15.54 22.06 0.69
CA GLU A 285 14.70 20.93 1.12
C GLU A 285 15.36 19.56 0.91
N PRO A 286 15.99 19.23 -0.23
CA PRO A 286 16.66 17.94 -0.40
C PRO A 286 17.79 17.72 0.63
N ILE A 287 18.56 18.75 0.95
CA ILE A 287 19.67 18.64 1.92
C ILE A 287 19.12 18.43 3.32
N LEU A 288 18.17 19.25 3.75
CA LEU A 288 17.57 19.17 5.09
C LEU A 288 16.85 17.84 5.29
N LEU A 289 16.11 17.39 4.28
CA LEU A 289 15.48 16.07 4.31
C LEU A 289 16.51 14.94 4.43
N LEU A 290 17.59 15.00 3.64
CA LEU A 290 18.66 14.00 3.71
C LEU A 290 19.37 14.04 5.07
N TYR A 291 19.61 15.21 5.64
CA TYR A 291 20.21 15.36 6.97
C TYR A 291 19.37 14.68 8.05
N ASN A 292 18.05 14.92 8.06
CA ASN A 292 17.13 14.26 8.99
C ASN A 292 17.14 12.74 8.83
N ILE A 293 17.06 12.27 7.58
CA ILE A 293 17.13 10.83 7.28
C ILE A 293 18.45 10.23 7.73
N GLN A 294 19.57 10.88 7.41
CA GLN A 294 20.91 10.38 7.78
C GLN A 294 21.13 10.35 9.29
N THR A 295 20.55 11.30 10.02
CA THR A 295 20.56 11.31 11.49
C THR A 295 19.86 10.07 12.04
N ILE A 296 18.70 9.71 11.50
CA ILE A 296 17.96 8.48 11.88
C ILE A 296 18.78 7.23 11.53
N VAL A 297 19.33 7.16 10.32
CA VAL A 297 20.17 6.03 9.89
C VAL A 297 21.39 5.85 10.80
N ASN A 298 22.07 6.95 11.15
CA ASN A 298 23.20 6.91 12.06
C ASN A 298 22.79 6.48 13.47
N LYS A 299 21.67 6.96 13.99
CA LYS A 299 21.12 6.53 15.28
C LYS A 299 20.84 5.02 15.32
N ASN A 300 20.23 4.49 14.27
CA ASN A 300 19.97 3.06 14.13
C ASN A 300 21.27 2.24 14.08
N ARG A 301 22.31 2.76 13.39
CA ARG A 301 23.63 2.12 13.34
C ARG A 301 24.27 2.06 14.73
N ILE A 302 24.29 3.17 15.46
CA ILE A 302 24.85 3.24 16.82
C ILE A 302 24.10 2.31 17.77
N MET A 303 22.79 2.22 17.65
CA MET A 303 21.98 1.29 18.47
C MET A 303 22.34 -0.18 18.18
N LYS A 304 22.58 -0.52 16.92
CA LYS A 304 23.00 -1.84 16.49
C LYS A 304 24.38 -2.21 17.06
N GLU A 305 25.33 -1.29 16.97
CA GLU A 305 26.70 -1.49 17.48
C GLU A 305 26.76 -1.64 19.00
N ASN A 306 25.84 -1.01 19.74
CA ASN A 306 25.80 -1.03 21.21
C ASN A 306 24.92 -2.15 21.81
N GLU A 307 24.59 -3.19 21.06
CA GLU A 307 23.76 -4.32 21.51
C GLU A 307 22.38 -3.97 22.12
N LYS A 308 21.99 -2.69 22.08
CA LYS A 308 20.63 -2.24 22.43
C LYS A 308 19.56 -2.74 21.44
N TYR A 309 19.99 -3.58 20.51
CA TYR A 309 19.24 -4.24 19.45
C TYR A 309 18.22 -5.27 19.93
N LEU A 310 18.29 -5.72 21.20
CA LEU A 310 17.45 -6.78 21.74
C LEU A 310 15.93 -6.50 21.69
N LEU A 311 15.53 -5.26 21.40
CA LEU A 311 14.12 -4.89 21.32
C LEU A 311 13.58 -4.79 19.88
N GLY A 312 14.41 -4.98 18.84
CA GLY A 312 13.97 -4.98 17.42
C GLY A 312 13.36 -3.64 16.95
N VAL A 313 13.50 -2.56 17.71
CA VAL A 313 12.90 -1.27 17.41
C VAL A 313 13.91 -0.42 16.63
N PHE A 314 13.62 -0.18 15.34
CA PHE A 314 14.32 0.78 14.53
C PHE A 314 13.51 2.06 14.38
N TYR A 315 14.21 3.18 14.35
CA TYR A 315 13.60 4.45 13.96
C TYR A 315 13.47 4.50 12.43
N LYS A 316 12.27 4.81 11.96
CA LYS A 316 11.99 5.07 10.55
C LYS A 316 11.59 6.52 10.36
N PHE A 317 12.07 7.15 9.29
CA PHE A 317 11.58 8.47 8.89
C PHE A 317 10.12 8.35 8.44
N PRO A 318 9.20 9.18 8.96
CA PRO A 318 7.77 9.03 8.69
C PRO A 318 7.38 9.62 7.32
N PHE A 319 7.79 8.98 6.22
CA PHE A 319 7.51 9.46 4.86
C PHE A 319 6.03 9.71 4.58
N HIS A 320 5.14 8.92 5.17
CA HIS A 320 3.70 9.11 5.03
C HIS A 320 3.21 10.43 5.63
N LEU A 321 3.74 10.84 6.80
CA LEU A 321 3.45 12.14 7.40
C LEU A 321 4.09 13.26 6.61
N TYR A 322 5.35 13.10 6.23
CA TYR A 322 6.05 14.08 5.40
C TYR A 322 5.30 14.39 4.09
N LYS A 323 4.69 13.38 3.47
CA LYS A 323 3.87 13.56 2.26
C LYS A 323 2.49 14.16 2.55
N LYS A 324 1.83 13.76 3.64
CA LYS A 324 0.46 14.21 3.98
C LYS A 324 0.42 15.60 4.59
N GLU A 325 1.44 15.93 5.38
CA GLU A 325 1.56 17.20 6.11
C GLU A 325 2.51 18.10 5.33
N ASN A 326 2.12 19.35 5.12
CA ASN A 326 3.00 20.33 4.47
C ASN A 326 4.09 20.77 5.46
N TRP A 327 5.15 19.99 5.59
CA TRP A 327 6.29 20.37 6.41
C TRP A 327 6.96 21.62 5.85
N ASN A 328 7.19 22.59 6.72
CA ASN A 328 7.85 23.84 6.38
C ASN A 328 9.30 23.82 6.87
N ILE A 329 10.14 24.59 6.19
CA ILE A 329 11.48 24.86 6.67
C ILE A 329 11.36 25.98 7.68
N GLU A 330 11.73 25.70 8.93
CA GLU A 330 11.78 26.69 10.00
C GLU A 330 13.17 27.30 10.05
N HIS A 331 13.22 28.61 10.22
CA HIS A 331 14.45 29.34 10.47
C HIS A 331 14.70 29.43 11.99
N ILE A 332 15.89 29.05 12.43
CA ILE A 332 16.31 29.21 13.83
C ILE A 332 16.40 30.71 14.18
N ASP A 333 16.72 31.53 13.18
CA ASP A 333 16.74 32.97 13.31
C ASP A 333 15.86 33.63 12.24
N SER A 334 15.11 34.65 12.62
CA SER A 334 14.26 35.39 11.69
C SER A 334 15.14 36.31 10.83
N ASN A 335 15.02 36.17 9.49
CA ASN A 335 15.60 37.09 8.52
C ASN A 335 14.95 38.50 8.52
N THR A 336 13.90 38.70 9.31
CA THR A 336 13.43 40.04 9.62
C THR A 336 14.41 40.64 10.59
N GLU A 337 15.08 41.72 10.18
CA GLU A 337 15.74 42.63 11.08
C GLU A 337 14.70 43.18 12.08
N ASN A 338 14.38 42.37 13.09
CA ASN A 338 13.76 42.88 14.29
C ASN A 338 14.88 43.64 14.97
N ASP A 339 14.90 44.95 14.79
CA ASP A 339 15.71 45.83 15.63
C ASP A 339 15.31 45.53 17.07
N LEU A 340 16.14 44.73 17.74
CA LEU A 340 16.04 44.53 19.18
C LEU A 340 16.62 45.77 19.82
N ASP A 341 15.84 46.86 19.85
CA ASP A 341 16.25 48.21 20.23
C ASP A 341 16.61 48.33 21.70
N ASP A 342 16.26 47.33 22.53
CA ASP A 342 16.55 47.35 23.95
C ASP A 342 17.29 46.10 24.44
N VAL A 343 18.11 46.28 25.47
CA VAL A 343 18.94 45.23 26.08
C VAL A 343 18.08 44.07 26.66
N ASN A 344 16.83 44.32 27.08
CA ASN A 344 15.99 43.28 27.66
C ASN A 344 15.43 42.38 26.57
N SER A 345 15.04 42.97 25.44
CA SER A 345 14.60 42.21 24.26
C SER A 345 15.73 41.35 23.68
N GLN A 346 16.96 41.90 23.63
CA GLN A 346 18.17 41.14 23.23
C GLN A 346 18.45 39.97 24.18
N LYS A 347 18.36 40.21 25.50
CA LYS A 347 18.55 39.14 26.50
C LYS A 347 17.47 38.08 26.43
N ALA A 348 16.20 38.45 26.24
CA ALA A 348 15.08 37.53 26.10
C ALA A 348 15.24 36.66 24.84
N TRP A 349 15.66 37.26 23.73
CA TRP A 349 15.95 36.53 22.50
C TRP A 349 17.09 35.53 22.66
N VAL A 350 18.24 35.96 23.23
CA VAL A 350 19.38 35.06 23.51
C VAL A 350 18.93 33.89 24.40
N LEU A 351 18.17 34.17 25.45
CA LEU A 351 17.71 33.15 26.39
C LEU A 351 16.74 32.13 25.72
N SER A 352 15.82 32.63 24.89
CA SER A 352 14.87 31.74 24.16
C SER A 352 15.60 30.88 23.13
N THR A 353 16.59 31.44 22.42
CA THR A 353 17.40 30.70 21.45
C THR A 353 18.27 29.66 22.14
N TYR A 354 18.85 29.99 23.30
CA TYR A 354 19.67 29.06 24.09
C TYR A 354 18.86 27.88 24.63
N THR A 355 17.65 28.14 25.14
CA THR A 355 16.74 27.07 25.62
C THR A 355 16.24 26.15 24.52
N CYS A 356 16.14 26.64 23.28
CA CYS A 356 15.77 25.77 22.13
C CYS A 356 16.93 24.91 21.62
N LEU A 357 18.19 25.20 22.00
CA LEU A 357 19.37 24.43 21.59
C LEU A 357 19.77 23.34 22.61
N ASP A 358 19.24 23.39 23.83
CA ASP A 358 19.56 22.43 24.91
C ASP A 358 18.59 21.25 25.02
N ASP A 359 17.48 21.24 24.27
CA ASP A 359 16.52 20.12 24.13
C ASP A 359 16.82 19.31 22.85
#